data_f34956905d6bd2f02e6680764883e081
#
_entry.id   f34956905d6bd2f02e6680764883e081
#
_cell.length_a   1.000
_cell.length_b   1.000
_cell.length_c   1.000
_cell.angle_alpha   90.00
_cell.angle_beta   90.00
_cell.angle_gamma   90.00
#
_symmetry.space_group_name_H-M   'P 1'
#
loop_
_entity.id
_entity.type
_entity.pdbx_description
1 polymer ?
#
loop_
_entity_poly.entity_id
_entity_poly.type
_entity_poly.pdbx_seq_one_letter_code
_entity_poly.pdbx_strand_id
1 'polypeptide(L)'
;MIFCNLIKFHFLHSWEQRKFVRVFDGLQNNTLSRADLNYEGGTVKNVHYGDVLIKFGDYIDASKTELPYISDSTKADKFKSSFLQDGDIIIADTAEDDTVGKCTEIQGSEGLKLLSGLHTVACRPKEKYGQMFLGYYINSPAYHNQLKPLMQGIKVTSISKSALQDTDMIMPKSIDEQIRIGEYFSTLDNLITLHQRNYNSLNRCKFSKITKNLLISHMVFIRK
;
A
#
# COMPACT_ATOMS: atom_id res chain seq x y z
N MET A 1 25.31 27.32 13.77
CA MET A 1 26.01 26.07 14.17
C MET A 1 25.45 25.43 15.46
N ILE A 2 24.42 26.00 16.11
CA ILE A 2 23.81 25.48 17.36
C ILE A 2 22.56 24.62 17.09
N PHE A 3 21.86 24.84 15.99
CA PHE A 3 20.63 24.08 15.66
C PHE A 3 20.88 22.65 15.16
N CYS A 4 22.07 22.33 14.63
CA CYS A 4 22.39 21.00 14.13
C CYS A 4 22.74 19.98 15.23
N ASN A 5 23.09 20.43 16.41
CA ASN A 5 23.48 19.56 17.53
C ASN A 5 22.28 19.15 18.41
N LEU A 6 21.17 19.88 18.40
CA LEU A 6 19.96 19.52 19.16
C LEU A 6 19.17 18.38 18.53
N ILE A 7 19.27 18.19 17.22
CA ILE A 7 18.61 17.07 16.50
C ILE A 7 19.38 15.75 16.70
N LYS A 8 20.69 15.79 16.93
CA LYS A 8 21.52 14.59 17.12
C LYS A 8 21.34 13.87 18.46
N PHE A 9 20.81 14.51 19.48
CA PHE A 9 20.79 13.94 20.84
C PHE A 9 19.47 13.23 21.22
N HIS A 10 18.41 13.29 20.41
CA HIS A 10 17.13 12.62 20.72
C HIS A 10 16.84 11.34 19.92
N PHE A 11 17.71 10.95 18.98
CA PHE A 11 17.52 9.79 18.09
C PHE A 11 18.29 8.53 18.49
N LEU A 12 18.78 8.43 19.72
CA LEU A 12 19.45 7.22 20.21
C LEU A 12 18.50 6.33 21.03
N HIS A 13 17.22 6.25 20.66
CA HIS A 13 16.38 5.18 21.16
C HIS A 13 16.60 3.96 20.28
N SER A 14 17.00 2.88 20.91
CA SER A 14 17.48 1.65 20.32
C SER A 14 16.49 1.10 19.28
N TRP A 15 16.95 0.94 18.05
CA TRP A 15 16.31 0.10 17.07
C TRP A 15 16.58 -1.36 17.43
N GLU A 16 15.64 -2.23 17.13
CA GLU A 16 15.78 -3.66 17.35
C GLU A 16 15.64 -4.44 16.05
N GLN A 17 16.31 -5.58 16.01
CA GLN A 17 16.17 -6.54 14.93
C GLN A 17 15.28 -7.69 15.40
N ARG A 18 14.23 -8.00 14.64
CA ARG A 18 13.31 -9.12 14.89
C ARG A 18 13.08 -9.90 13.60
N LYS A 19 12.89 -11.20 13.68
CA LYS A 19 12.43 -11.98 12.53
C LYS A 19 10.97 -11.64 12.19
N PHE A 20 10.63 -11.60 10.91
CA PHE A 20 9.26 -11.36 10.43
C PHE A 20 8.23 -12.24 11.15
N VAL A 21 8.53 -13.54 11.28
CA VAL A 21 7.68 -14.51 12.00
C VAL A 21 7.47 -14.17 13.48
N ARG A 22 8.33 -13.35 14.08
CA ARG A 22 8.16 -12.87 15.46
C ARG A 22 7.30 -11.62 15.56
N VAL A 23 7.18 -10.88 14.46
CA VAL A 23 6.38 -9.66 14.37
C VAL A 23 4.94 -9.97 13.97
N PHE A 24 4.72 -10.96 13.10
CA PHE A 24 3.42 -11.21 12.50
C PHE A 24 2.89 -12.62 12.76
N ASP A 25 1.56 -12.69 12.88
CA ASP A 25 0.76 -13.90 12.67
C ASP A 25 0.23 -13.92 11.24
N GLY A 26 0.24 -15.09 10.61
CA GLY A 26 -0.32 -15.25 9.26
C GLY A 26 -1.83 -15.38 9.28
N LEU A 27 -2.51 -14.66 8.41
CA LEU A 27 -3.93 -14.80 8.14
C LEU A 27 -4.14 -15.70 6.91
N GLN A 28 -5.35 -16.24 6.77
CA GLN A 28 -5.76 -16.91 5.54
C GLN A 28 -6.15 -15.87 4.50
N ASN A 29 -5.65 -16.04 3.28
CA ASN A 29 -6.14 -15.34 2.11
C ASN A 29 -7.12 -16.23 1.34
N ASN A 30 -8.03 -15.61 0.59
CA ASN A 30 -8.90 -16.37 -0.31
C ASN A 30 -8.20 -16.63 -1.67
N THR A 31 -8.77 -17.54 -2.46
CA THR A 31 -8.26 -17.93 -3.78
C THR A 31 -9.15 -17.43 -4.93
N LEU A 32 -9.97 -16.40 -4.65
CA LEU A 32 -10.91 -15.86 -5.62
C LEU A 32 -10.17 -15.02 -6.67
N SER A 33 -10.49 -15.26 -7.92
CA SER A 33 -9.97 -14.52 -9.06
C SER A 33 -10.69 -13.18 -9.24
N ARG A 34 -10.18 -12.32 -10.12
CA ARG A 34 -10.85 -11.06 -10.47
C ARG A 34 -12.28 -11.28 -10.99
N ALA A 35 -12.56 -12.41 -11.66
CA ALA A 35 -13.90 -12.75 -12.16
C ALA A 35 -14.92 -13.06 -11.05
N ASP A 36 -14.45 -13.38 -9.84
CA ASP A 36 -15.31 -13.61 -8.67
C ASP A 36 -15.64 -12.32 -7.91
N LEU A 37 -15.16 -11.16 -8.40
CA LEU A 37 -15.29 -9.87 -7.76
C LEU A 37 -16.15 -8.92 -8.59
N ASN A 38 -16.84 -7.98 -7.92
CA ASN A 38 -17.64 -6.93 -8.55
C ASN A 38 -17.54 -5.61 -7.76
N TYR A 39 -18.00 -4.50 -8.38
CA TYR A 39 -18.08 -3.19 -7.76
C TYR A 39 -19.53 -2.71 -7.54
N GLU A 40 -20.51 -3.54 -7.88
CA GLU A 40 -21.93 -3.18 -7.79
C GLU A 40 -22.46 -3.27 -6.36
N GLY A 41 -21.92 -4.20 -5.56
CA GLY A 41 -22.28 -4.35 -4.15
C GLY A 41 -22.00 -5.74 -3.60
N GLY A 42 -22.10 -5.86 -2.29
CA GLY A 42 -21.87 -7.11 -1.57
C GLY A 42 -21.69 -6.88 -0.06
N THR A 43 -21.45 -7.94 0.68
CA THR A 43 -21.27 -7.89 2.13
C THR A 43 -19.80 -7.97 2.56
N VAL A 44 -18.95 -8.53 1.70
CA VAL A 44 -17.52 -8.74 1.99
C VAL A 44 -16.70 -8.16 0.85
N LYS A 45 -15.77 -7.27 1.18
CA LYS A 45 -14.82 -6.68 0.25
C LYS A 45 -13.54 -7.50 0.15
N ASN A 46 -12.82 -7.38 -0.96
CA ASN A 46 -11.59 -8.12 -1.23
C ASN A 46 -10.42 -7.19 -1.54
N VAL A 47 -9.26 -7.45 -0.94
CA VAL A 47 -7.99 -6.77 -1.26
C VAL A 47 -7.23 -7.66 -2.24
N HIS A 48 -7.27 -7.32 -3.53
CA HIS A 48 -6.68 -8.13 -4.60
C HIS A 48 -5.20 -7.75 -4.82
N TYR A 49 -4.32 -8.74 -5.04
CA TYR A 49 -2.88 -8.51 -5.22
C TYR A 49 -2.54 -7.49 -6.31
N GLY A 50 -3.24 -7.53 -7.44
CA GLY A 50 -3.02 -6.57 -8.52
C GLY A 50 -3.36 -5.12 -8.14
N ASP A 51 -4.31 -4.92 -7.21
CA ASP A 51 -4.60 -3.58 -6.69
C ASP A 51 -3.50 -3.14 -5.71
N VAL A 52 -2.94 -4.05 -4.91
CA VAL A 52 -1.76 -3.79 -4.07
C VAL A 52 -0.58 -3.36 -4.91
N LEU A 53 -0.33 -4.03 -6.03
CA LEU A 53 0.80 -3.71 -6.92
C LEU A 53 0.64 -2.35 -7.61
N ILE A 54 -0.58 -2.02 -8.09
CA ILE A 54 -0.79 -0.93 -9.06
C ILE A 54 -1.53 0.27 -8.47
N LYS A 55 -2.57 0.04 -7.64
CA LYS A 55 -3.48 1.09 -7.19
C LYS A 55 -3.18 1.60 -5.79
N PHE A 56 -2.77 0.70 -4.89
CA PHE A 56 -2.62 1.05 -3.49
C PHE A 56 -1.22 1.58 -3.19
N GLY A 57 -1.17 2.54 -2.26
CA GLY A 57 0.06 3.02 -1.67
C GLY A 57 0.54 2.11 -0.54
N ASP A 58 1.40 2.67 0.29
CA ASP A 58 1.96 1.97 1.45
C ASP A 58 0.90 1.63 2.50
N TYR A 59 -0.20 2.36 2.50
CA TYR A 59 -1.41 2.05 3.27
C TYR A 59 -2.67 2.41 2.48
N ILE A 60 -3.81 1.87 2.90
CA ILE A 60 -5.13 2.27 2.43
C ILE A 60 -6.07 2.59 3.59
N ASP A 61 -6.91 3.59 3.42
CA ASP A 61 -8.10 3.81 4.24
C ASP A 61 -9.26 3.04 3.60
N ALA A 62 -9.58 1.88 4.15
CA ALA A 62 -10.57 0.97 3.58
C ALA A 62 -11.99 1.55 3.57
N SER A 63 -12.27 2.56 4.41
CA SER A 63 -13.54 3.28 4.44
C SER A 63 -13.70 4.22 3.24
N LYS A 64 -12.58 4.71 2.66
CA LYS A 64 -12.55 5.67 1.56
C LYS A 64 -12.07 5.06 0.25
N THR A 65 -11.37 3.93 0.33
CA THR A 65 -10.83 3.26 -0.86
C THR A 65 -11.91 2.40 -1.52
N GLU A 66 -12.05 2.54 -2.84
CA GLU A 66 -12.92 1.68 -3.61
C GLU A 66 -12.31 0.27 -3.70
N LEU A 67 -12.94 -0.66 -3.00
CA LEU A 67 -12.56 -2.07 -2.96
C LEU A 67 -13.68 -2.93 -3.56
N PRO A 68 -13.35 -3.92 -4.41
CA PRO A 68 -14.34 -4.80 -4.98
C PRO A 68 -14.98 -5.70 -3.91
N TYR A 69 -16.24 -6.04 -4.12
CA TYR A 69 -16.95 -7.02 -3.33
C TYR A 69 -16.75 -8.42 -3.88
N ILE A 70 -16.80 -9.42 -3.01
CA ILE A 70 -16.92 -10.82 -3.40
C ILE A 70 -18.34 -11.06 -3.89
N SER A 71 -18.50 -11.50 -5.16
CA SER A 71 -19.81 -11.66 -5.82
C SER A 71 -20.66 -12.74 -5.13
N ASP A 72 -20.06 -13.83 -4.68
CA ASP A 72 -20.72 -14.89 -3.92
C ASP A 72 -20.24 -14.87 -2.48
N SER A 73 -21.03 -14.27 -1.59
CA SER A 73 -20.69 -14.12 -0.17
C SER A 73 -20.52 -15.45 0.56
N THR A 74 -21.11 -16.56 0.08
CA THR A 74 -20.94 -17.88 0.69
C THR A 74 -19.51 -18.39 0.60
N LYS A 75 -18.79 -17.98 -0.44
CA LYS A 75 -17.36 -18.28 -0.60
C LYS A 75 -16.49 -17.61 0.48
N ALA A 76 -16.96 -16.51 1.07
CA ALA A 76 -16.26 -15.80 2.13
C ALA A 76 -16.43 -16.44 3.51
N ASP A 77 -17.44 -17.29 3.70
CA ASP A 77 -17.78 -17.85 5.02
C ASP A 77 -16.66 -18.65 5.66
N LYS A 78 -15.85 -19.35 4.86
CA LYS A 78 -14.69 -20.14 5.36
C LYS A 78 -13.55 -19.27 5.89
N PHE A 79 -13.54 -17.97 5.61
CA PHE A 79 -12.46 -17.05 5.96
C PHE A 79 -12.85 -16.04 7.04
N LYS A 80 -13.99 -16.23 7.75
CA LYS A 80 -14.48 -15.28 8.77
C LYS A 80 -13.49 -15.00 9.90
N SER A 81 -12.63 -15.97 10.25
CA SER A 81 -11.56 -15.80 11.24
C SER A 81 -10.39 -14.94 10.75
N SER A 82 -10.34 -14.64 9.45
CA SER A 82 -9.26 -13.91 8.78
C SER A 82 -9.72 -12.57 8.21
N PHE A 83 -10.84 -12.03 8.69
CA PHE A 83 -11.21 -10.66 8.33
C PHE A 83 -10.12 -9.69 8.78
N LEU A 84 -9.77 -8.81 7.85
CA LEU A 84 -8.73 -7.81 8.05
C LEU A 84 -9.20 -6.71 8.99
N GLN A 85 -8.26 -6.18 9.76
CA GLN A 85 -8.48 -5.07 10.68
C GLN A 85 -7.34 -4.05 10.54
N ASP A 86 -7.49 -2.92 11.19
CA ASP A 86 -6.49 -1.85 11.17
C ASP A 86 -5.13 -2.36 11.66
N GLY A 87 -4.08 -2.02 10.91
CA GLY A 87 -2.71 -2.47 11.13
C GLY A 87 -2.34 -3.78 10.45
N ASP A 88 -3.30 -4.55 9.88
CA ASP A 88 -2.97 -5.74 9.09
C ASP A 88 -2.22 -5.35 7.81
N ILE A 89 -1.26 -6.19 7.42
CA ILE A 89 -0.43 -5.99 6.23
C ILE A 89 -0.80 -7.01 5.17
N ILE A 90 -1.00 -6.53 3.94
CA ILE A 90 -1.23 -7.36 2.77
C ILE A 90 -0.05 -7.22 1.83
N ILE A 91 0.67 -8.31 1.61
CA ILE A 91 1.87 -8.37 0.76
C ILE A 91 1.50 -9.10 -0.52
N ALA A 92 1.78 -8.53 -1.69
CA ALA A 92 1.66 -9.24 -2.97
C ALA A 92 2.82 -10.24 -3.10
N ASP A 93 2.51 -11.53 -3.18
CA ASP A 93 3.50 -12.60 -3.24
C ASP A 93 3.97 -12.91 -4.67
N THR A 94 3.34 -12.30 -5.67
CA THR A 94 3.59 -12.57 -7.09
C THR A 94 3.45 -11.28 -7.90
N ALA A 95 4.39 -11.01 -8.82
CA ALA A 95 4.36 -9.92 -9.80
C ALA A 95 5.14 -10.31 -11.06
N GLU A 96 5.04 -9.50 -12.12
CA GLU A 96 5.79 -9.68 -13.37
C GLU A 96 7.18 -8.99 -13.33
N ASP A 97 7.50 -8.30 -12.24
CA ASP A 97 8.73 -7.53 -12.06
C ASP A 97 9.23 -7.62 -10.60
N ASP A 98 10.15 -6.75 -10.20
CA ASP A 98 10.74 -6.69 -8.86
C ASP A 98 9.85 -6.01 -7.80
N THR A 99 8.59 -5.73 -8.14
CA THR A 99 7.58 -5.23 -7.18
C THR A 99 6.98 -6.33 -6.30
N VAL A 100 7.35 -7.59 -6.50
CA VAL A 100 7.04 -8.69 -5.57
C VAL A 100 7.43 -8.30 -4.15
N GLY A 101 6.56 -8.56 -3.20
CA GLY A 101 6.75 -8.15 -1.80
C GLY A 101 6.24 -6.74 -1.49
N LYS A 102 5.74 -5.98 -2.50
CA LYS A 102 5.02 -4.74 -2.23
C LYS A 102 3.82 -5.01 -1.33
N CYS A 103 3.61 -4.15 -0.36
CA CYS A 103 2.53 -4.32 0.60
C CYS A 103 1.65 -3.07 0.70
N THR A 104 0.53 -3.25 1.38
CA THR A 104 -0.32 -2.15 1.86
C THR A 104 -0.77 -2.45 3.29
N GLU A 105 -0.74 -1.44 4.16
CA GLU A 105 -1.28 -1.50 5.51
C GLU A 105 -2.76 -1.11 5.50
N ILE A 106 -3.58 -1.87 6.21
CA ILE A 106 -5.02 -1.61 6.31
C ILE A 106 -5.28 -0.59 7.42
N GLN A 107 -6.06 0.44 7.10
CA GLN A 107 -6.61 1.43 8.01
C GLN A 107 -8.10 1.64 7.71
N GLY A 108 -8.89 2.13 8.68
CA GLY A 108 -10.29 2.46 8.49
C GLY A 108 -11.18 1.25 8.18
N SER A 109 -10.85 0.09 8.73
CA SER A 109 -11.58 -1.17 8.51
C SER A 109 -12.80 -1.34 9.43
N GLU A 110 -13.02 -0.45 10.39
CA GLU A 110 -14.10 -0.56 11.37
C GLU A 110 -15.47 -0.71 10.69
N GLY A 111 -16.22 -1.73 11.11
CA GLY A 111 -17.53 -2.05 10.53
C GLY A 111 -17.52 -2.70 9.15
N LEU A 112 -16.34 -2.86 8.53
CA LEU A 112 -16.19 -3.52 7.23
C LEU A 112 -15.78 -4.98 7.38
N LYS A 113 -16.24 -5.81 6.44
CA LYS A 113 -15.76 -7.18 6.26
C LYS A 113 -14.80 -7.20 5.09
N LEU A 114 -13.51 -7.34 5.37
CA LEU A 114 -12.44 -7.31 4.39
C LEU A 114 -11.69 -8.64 4.40
N LEU A 115 -11.36 -9.16 3.23
CA LEU A 115 -10.53 -10.36 3.08
C LEU A 115 -9.35 -10.08 2.15
N SER A 116 -8.24 -10.71 2.45
CA SER A 116 -7.09 -10.77 1.57
C SER A 116 -7.34 -11.73 0.42
N GLY A 117 -6.99 -11.33 -0.79
CA GLY A 117 -7.26 -12.05 -2.03
C GLY A 117 -6.18 -13.04 -2.45
N LEU A 118 -6.38 -13.60 -3.64
CA LEU A 118 -5.41 -14.48 -4.32
C LEU A 118 -4.04 -13.78 -4.46
N HIS A 119 -2.97 -14.55 -4.42
CA HIS A 119 -1.58 -14.08 -4.55
C HIS A 119 -1.21 -12.97 -3.55
N THR A 120 -1.67 -13.14 -2.31
CA THR A 120 -1.28 -12.27 -1.21
C THR A 120 -0.83 -13.08 -0.01
N VAL A 121 0.08 -12.52 0.77
CA VAL A 121 0.39 -12.96 2.14
C VAL A 121 -0.21 -11.93 3.10
N ALA A 122 -1.27 -12.34 3.80
CA ALA A 122 -1.91 -11.52 4.80
C ALA A 122 -1.30 -11.77 6.18
N CYS A 123 -0.96 -10.71 6.89
CA CYS A 123 -0.25 -10.77 8.16
C CYS A 123 -0.85 -9.79 9.17
N ARG A 124 -1.03 -10.26 10.40
CA ARG A 124 -1.47 -9.45 11.53
C ARG A 124 -0.31 -9.22 12.50
N PRO A 125 0.00 -7.97 12.84
CA PRO A 125 1.00 -7.68 13.86
C PRO A 125 0.60 -8.30 15.22
N LYS A 126 1.55 -8.96 15.88
CA LYS A 126 1.34 -9.57 17.22
C LYS A 126 1.26 -8.54 18.33
N GLU A 127 1.82 -7.36 18.09
CA GLU A 127 1.86 -6.22 19.00
C GLU A 127 1.33 -4.99 18.27
N LYS A 128 1.00 -3.93 19.00
CA LYS A 128 0.59 -2.66 18.41
C LYS A 128 1.81 -1.93 17.85
N TYR A 129 1.70 -1.45 16.62
CA TYR A 129 2.70 -0.60 15.95
C TYR A 129 2.11 0.79 15.66
N GLY A 130 2.98 1.75 15.33
CA GLY A 130 2.55 3.07 14.86
C GLY A 130 1.77 2.93 13.55
N GLN A 131 0.67 3.67 13.42
CA GLN A 131 -0.17 3.64 12.22
C GLN A 131 0.64 4.00 10.98
N MET A 132 0.38 3.30 9.87
CA MET A 132 1.05 3.46 8.56
C MET A 132 2.56 3.12 8.57
N PHE A 133 3.15 2.92 9.76
CA PHE A 133 4.59 2.68 9.87
C PHE A 133 5.03 1.40 9.16
N LEU A 134 4.32 0.28 9.39
CA LEU A 134 4.71 -1.01 8.83
C LEU A 134 4.58 -1.02 7.31
N GLY A 135 3.54 -0.39 6.75
CA GLY A 135 3.36 -0.26 5.32
C GLY A 135 4.54 0.48 4.66
N TYR A 136 4.90 1.66 5.16
CA TYR A 136 6.06 2.40 4.66
C TYR A 136 7.38 1.66 4.88
N TYR A 137 7.55 1.02 6.03
CA TYR A 137 8.77 0.31 6.35
C TYR A 137 9.01 -0.88 5.43
N ILE A 138 7.99 -1.74 5.21
CA ILE A 138 8.11 -2.94 4.39
C ILE A 138 8.36 -2.59 2.92
N ASN A 139 7.74 -1.52 2.41
CA ASN A 139 7.98 -1.04 1.05
C ASN A 139 9.29 -0.26 0.89
N SER A 140 9.92 0.15 2.00
CA SER A 140 11.18 0.89 1.93
C SER A 140 12.33 0.02 1.41
N PRO A 141 13.33 0.61 0.75
CA PRO A 141 14.54 -0.12 0.35
C PRO A 141 15.26 -0.80 1.51
N ALA A 142 15.12 -0.27 2.75
CA ALA A 142 15.72 -0.83 3.95
C ALA A 142 15.22 -2.26 4.26
N TYR A 143 13.95 -2.54 3.97
CA TYR A 143 13.38 -3.87 4.12
C TYR A 143 13.30 -4.61 2.77
N HIS A 144 12.73 -3.99 1.74
CA HIS A 144 12.41 -4.65 0.47
C HIS A 144 13.64 -5.22 -0.26
N ASN A 145 14.82 -4.60 -0.14
CA ASN A 145 16.02 -5.08 -0.82
C ASN A 145 16.45 -6.49 -0.39
N GLN A 146 16.14 -6.91 0.84
CA GLN A 146 16.43 -8.28 1.28
C GLN A 146 15.52 -9.33 0.64
N LEU A 147 14.37 -8.92 0.07
CA LEU A 147 13.45 -9.83 -0.61
C LEU A 147 13.96 -10.23 -2.00
N LYS A 148 14.69 -9.35 -2.69
CA LYS A 148 15.16 -9.57 -4.07
C LYS A 148 15.88 -10.91 -4.27
N PRO A 149 16.86 -11.32 -3.47
CA PRO A 149 17.52 -12.61 -3.64
C PRO A 149 16.64 -13.82 -3.27
N LEU A 150 15.48 -13.61 -2.63
CA LEU A 150 14.54 -14.65 -2.24
C LEU A 150 13.45 -14.88 -3.29
N MET A 151 13.36 -14.00 -4.29
CA MET A 151 12.39 -14.08 -5.37
C MET A 151 12.75 -15.20 -6.34
N GLN A 152 11.73 -15.92 -6.82
CA GLN A 152 11.88 -17.04 -7.74
C GLN A 152 10.97 -16.86 -8.96
N GLY A 153 11.43 -17.28 -10.12
CA GLY A 153 10.73 -17.18 -11.39
C GLY A 153 11.49 -16.35 -12.42
N ILE A 154 11.09 -16.46 -13.70
CA ILE A 154 11.75 -15.76 -14.84
C ILE A 154 10.83 -14.68 -15.40
N LYS A 155 9.57 -15.03 -15.73
CA LYS A 155 8.58 -14.10 -16.29
C LYS A 155 7.62 -13.60 -15.23
N VAL A 156 7.22 -14.50 -14.35
CA VAL A 156 6.41 -14.20 -13.17
C VAL A 156 7.27 -14.54 -11.97
N THR A 157 7.50 -13.55 -11.14
CA THR A 157 8.35 -13.67 -9.95
C THR A 157 7.46 -13.84 -8.74
N SER A 158 7.85 -14.70 -7.81
CA SER A 158 7.12 -14.93 -6.58
C SER A 158 8.04 -15.06 -5.38
N ILE A 159 7.51 -14.77 -4.19
CA ILE A 159 8.16 -14.99 -2.91
C ILE A 159 7.30 -15.88 -2.03
N SER A 160 7.89 -16.92 -1.46
CA SER A 160 7.14 -17.82 -0.59
C SER A 160 6.91 -17.20 0.79
N LYS A 161 5.81 -17.62 1.44
CA LYS A 161 5.52 -17.23 2.83
C LYS A 161 6.66 -17.62 3.78
N SER A 162 7.29 -18.79 3.58
CA SER A 162 8.43 -19.23 4.38
C SER A 162 9.65 -18.32 4.21
N ALA A 163 9.94 -17.89 2.98
CA ALA A 163 11.03 -16.94 2.72
C ALA A 163 10.79 -15.59 3.43
N LEU A 164 9.55 -15.07 3.41
CA LEU A 164 9.21 -13.86 4.17
C LEU A 164 9.39 -14.06 5.68
N GLN A 165 9.02 -15.20 6.23
CA GLN A 165 9.12 -15.47 7.67
C GLN A 165 10.55 -15.41 8.20
N ASP A 166 11.54 -15.74 7.36
CA ASP A 166 12.96 -15.75 7.71
C ASP A 166 13.65 -14.38 7.55
N THR A 167 12.96 -13.38 7.01
CA THR A 167 13.52 -12.03 6.84
C THR A 167 13.70 -11.31 8.17
N ASP A 168 14.60 -10.33 8.18
CA ASP A 168 14.88 -9.51 9.34
C ASP A 168 14.20 -8.15 9.23
N MET A 169 13.60 -7.72 10.33
CA MET A 169 12.97 -6.41 10.48
C MET A 169 13.79 -5.59 11.48
N ILE A 170 14.34 -4.47 11.03
CA ILE A 170 15.10 -3.54 11.88
C ILE A 170 14.25 -2.28 12.05
N MET A 171 13.73 -2.06 13.23
CA MET A 171 12.74 -1.01 13.45
C MET A 171 12.89 -0.36 14.84
N PRO A 172 12.40 0.88 15.02
CA PRO A 172 12.41 1.55 16.32
C PRO A 172 11.55 0.78 17.33
N LYS A 173 12.01 0.69 18.57
CA LYS A 173 11.22 0.15 19.68
C LYS A 173 10.11 1.11 20.14
N SER A 174 10.31 2.40 19.96
CA SER A 174 9.37 3.42 20.39
C SER A 174 8.19 3.54 19.42
N ILE A 175 6.99 3.30 19.92
CA ILE A 175 5.74 3.51 19.15
C ILE A 175 5.62 4.98 18.72
N ASP A 176 6.01 5.94 19.56
CA ASP A 176 5.98 7.36 19.20
C ASP A 176 6.90 7.68 18.01
N GLU A 177 8.06 7.03 17.93
CA GLU A 177 8.96 7.16 16.78
C GLU A 177 8.35 6.54 15.53
N GLN A 178 7.74 5.36 15.63
CA GLN A 178 7.03 4.71 14.55
C GLN A 178 5.88 5.60 14.02
N ILE A 179 5.07 6.16 14.92
CA ILE A 179 3.98 7.09 14.54
C ILE A 179 4.53 8.29 13.77
N ARG A 180 5.59 8.93 14.28
CA ARG A 180 6.21 10.08 13.60
C ARG A 180 6.74 9.72 12.20
N ILE A 181 7.31 8.54 12.04
CA ILE A 181 7.77 8.04 10.73
C ILE A 181 6.57 7.86 9.79
N GLY A 182 5.51 7.19 10.22
CA GLY A 182 4.30 6.98 9.44
C GLY A 182 3.64 8.29 9.00
N GLU A 183 3.45 9.23 9.94
CA GLU A 183 2.88 10.55 9.68
C GLU A 183 3.74 11.39 8.74
N TYR A 184 5.06 11.33 8.90
CA TYR A 184 5.99 12.05 8.03
C TYR A 184 5.85 11.61 6.56
N PHE A 185 5.91 10.31 6.30
CA PHE A 185 5.77 9.79 4.92
C PHE A 185 4.37 10.00 4.37
N SER A 186 3.32 9.82 5.15
CA SER A 186 1.94 10.12 4.76
C SER A 186 1.75 11.59 4.38
N THR A 187 2.39 12.50 5.12
CA THR A 187 2.39 13.93 4.81
C THR A 187 3.10 14.21 3.48
N LEU A 188 4.24 13.58 3.24
CA LEU A 188 4.97 13.71 1.96
C LEU A 188 4.13 13.21 0.78
N ASP A 189 3.47 12.06 0.89
CA ASP A 189 2.61 11.52 -0.16
C ASP A 189 1.45 12.45 -0.49
N ASN A 190 0.83 13.04 0.54
CA ASN A 190 -0.23 14.03 0.37
C ASN A 190 0.27 15.28 -0.36
N LEU A 191 1.46 15.79 0.00
CA LEU A 191 2.07 16.94 -0.66
C LEU A 191 2.42 16.65 -2.13
N ILE A 192 2.99 15.48 -2.41
CA ILE A 192 3.31 15.03 -3.78
C ILE A 192 2.02 14.94 -4.60
N THR A 193 0.99 14.28 -4.07
CA THR A 193 -0.31 14.14 -4.74
C THR A 193 -0.96 15.49 -5.04
N LEU A 194 -0.93 16.40 -4.08
CA LEU A 194 -1.47 17.76 -4.24
C LEU A 194 -0.70 18.53 -5.32
N HIS A 195 0.62 18.43 -5.30
CA HIS A 195 1.47 19.09 -6.30
C HIS A 195 1.21 18.54 -7.71
N GLN A 196 1.09 17.23 -7.86
CA GLN A 196 0.76 16.58 -9.14
C GLN A 196 -0.61 17.03 -9.68
N ARG A 197 -1.62 17.10 -8.80
CA ARG A 197 -2.96 17.59 -9.18
C ARG A 197 -2.91 19.03 -9.67
N ASN A 198 -2.19 19.91 -8.97
CA ASN A 198 -2.02 21.30 -9.34
C ASN A 198 -1.28 21.44 -10.68
N TYR A 199 -0.19 20.70 -10.87
CA TYR A 199 0.57 20.68 -12.12
C TYR A 199 -0.30 20.23 -13.31
N ASN A 200 -1.06 19.14 -13.15
CA ASN A 200 -1.96 18.63 -14.18
C ASN A 200 -3.09 19.62 -14.49
N SER A 201 -3.63 20.29 -13.48
CA SER A 201 -4.65 21.33 -13.64
C SER A 201 -4.12 22.53 -14.44
N LEU A 202 -2.91 23.01 -14.10
CA LEU A 202 -2.25 24.12 -14.84
C LEU A 202 -1.97 23.74 -16.30
N ASN A 203 -1.53 22.53 -16.57
CA ASN A 203 -1.29 22.07 -17.93
C ASN A 203 -2.59 21.93 -18.73
N ARG A 204 -3.68 21.42 -18.15
CA ARG A 204 -4.99 21.41 -18.81
C ARG A 204 -5.48 22.81 -19.14
N CYS A 205 -5.30 23.79 -18.24
CA CYS A 205 -5.65 25.18 -18.50
C CYS A 205 -4.82 25.79 -19.62
N LYS A 206 -3.52 25.51 -19.68
CA LYS A 206 -2.64 25.97 -20.78
C LYS A 206 -3.08 25.36 -22.11
N PHE A 207 -3.34 24.04 -22.16
CA PHE A 207 -3.79 23.36 -23.37
C PHE A 207 -5.14 23.89 -23.87
N SER A 208 -6.10 24.12 -22.96
CA SER A 208 -7.41 24.70 -23.29
C SER A 208 -7.30 26.14 -23.86
N LYS A 209 -6.38 26.97 -23.35
CA LYS A 209 -6.13 28.30 -23.88
C LYS A 209 -5.49 28.24 -25.27
N ILE A 210 -4.55 27.34 -25.49
CA ILE A 210 -3.89 27.18 -26.80
C ILE A 210 -4.88 26.70 -27.86
N THR A 211 -5.71 25.68 -27.54
CA THR A 211 -6.75 25.21 -28.48
C THR A 211 -7.80 26.27 -28.78
N LYS A 212 -8.23 27.06 -27.78
CA LYS A 212 -9.14 28.18 -28.01
C LYS A 212 -8.52 29.22 -28.92
N ASN A 213 -7.28 29.61 -28.72
CA ASN A 213 -6.60 30.61 -29.57
C ASN A 213 -6.38 30.12 -31.00
N LEU A 214 -6.08 28.81 -31.20
CA LEU A 214 -5.98 28.18 -32.51
C LEU A 214 -7.32 28.16 -33.25
N LEU A 215 -8.43 27.83 -32.55
CA LEU A 215 -9.77 27.87 -33.13
C LEU A 215 -10.19 29.27 -33.52
N ILE A 216 -9.92 30.30 -32.72
CA ILE A 216 -10.22 31.70 -33.02
C ILE A 216 -9.40 32.17 -34.23
N SER A 217 -8.12 31.85 -34.31
CA SER A 217 -7.30 32.21 -35.46
C SER A 217 -7.76 31.54 -36.77
N HIS A 218 -8.23 30.29 -36.69
CA HIS A 218 -8.81 29.57 -37.85
C HIS A 218 -10.13 30.18 -38.32
N MET A 219 -11.01 30.57 -37.38
CA MET A 219 -12.27 31.25 -37.70
C MET A 219 -12.07 32.63 -38.33
N VAL A 220 -11.01 33.34 -37.98
CA VAL A 220 -10.67 34.63 -38.60
C VAL A 220 -10.09 34.47 -40.02
N PHE A 221 -9.44 33.32 -40.30
CA PHE A 221 -8.88 33.02 -41.63
C PHE A 221 -9.92 32.60 -42.66
N ILE A 222 -11.05 32.04 -42.23
CA ILE A 222 -12.16 31.59 -43.11
C ILE A 222 -13.10 32.76 -43.46
N ARG A 223 -12.97 33.94 -42.81
CA ARG A 223 -13.81 35.13 -43.08
C ARG A 223 -13.14 36.18 -43.98
N LYS A 224 -11.97 35.88 -44.56
CA LYS A 224 -11.36 36.63 -45.62
C LYS A 224 -11.45 35.88 -46.95
#